data_7402eb87b4cdc40f7443199b704ea3d9
#
_entry.id   7402eb87b4cdc40f7443199b704ea3d9
#
_cell.length_a   1.000
_cell.length_b   1.000
_cell.length_c   1.000
_cell.angle_alpha   90.00
_cell.angle_beta   90.00
_cell.angle_gamma   90.00
#
_symmetry.space_group_name_H-M   'P 1'
#
loop_
_entity.id
_entity.type
_entity.pdbx_description
1 polymer ?
#
loop_
_entity_poly.entity_id
_entity_poly.type
_entity_poly.pdbx_seq_one_letter_code
_entity_poly.pdbx_strand_id
1 'polypeptide(L)'
;MNQSDVLLRGRDITRRWGGLVALNGVSLDMERGTVHAVIGTNGAGKSTLINILSGEIPPSSGQVELLGQNVTAWTQPRRARAGLGRSYQRNTIYPSFTVLENCRLAAQARTPTPWAWWRDAQRCEASMAAAQASAARAGLDGLLDRPAGLLSHGQKRQLEIAMCLATQPQVLLLDEPLAGMGAEETERMLKLLAELKSSHAILLVEHDMDAVFRIADCITVMVNGTVIASGTPDFVRNSAEVRLAYLGDH
;
A
#
# COMPACT_ATOMS: atom_id res chain seq x y z
N MET A 1 22.64 -6.18 8.64
CA MET A 1 21.58 -5.40 7.99
C MET A 1 21.83 -3.92 8.31
N ASN A 2 22.01 -3.09 7.28
CA ASN A 2 22.26 -1.66 7.47
C ASN A 2 20.92 -1.00 7.84
N GLN A 3 20.85 -0.27 8.96
CA GLN A 3 19.64 0.47 9.40
C GLN A 3 19.16 1.52 8.36
N SER A 4 19.96 1.84 7.35
CA SER A 4 19.69 2.82 6.32
C SER A 4 18.68 2.37 5.24
N ASP A 5 18.38 1.07 5.14
CA ASP A 5 17.51 0.54 4.09
C ASP A 5 16.05 0.34 4.51
N VAL A 6 15.76 0.42 5.83
CA VAL A 6 14.39 0.33 6.35
C VAL A 6 13.69 1.67 6.16
N LEU A 7 12.62 1.69 5.35
CA LEU A 7 11.87 2.91 5.03
C LEU A 7 10.62 3.09 5.89
N LEU A 8 9.99 2.01 6.32
CA LEU A 8 8.87 2.04 7.26
C LEU A 8 9.07 0.96 8.31
N ARG A 9 8.83 1.30 9.57
CA ARG A 9 8.98 0.40 10.69
C ARG A 9 7.81 0.54 11.66
N GLY A 10 7.23 -0.58 12.07
CA GLY A 10 6.31 -0.70 13.18
C GLY A 10 6.98 -1.42 14.34
N ARG A 11 6.86 -0.89 15.57
CA ARG A 11 7.40 -1.48 16.78
C ARG A 11 6.31 -1.66 17.82
N ASP A 12 6.06 -2.89 18.24
CA ASP A 12 5.15 -3.29 19.33
C ASP A 12 3.76 -2.66 19.21
N ILE A 13 3.26 -2.57 17.96
CA ILE A 13 1.99 -1.91 17.65
C ILE A 13 0.86 -2.69 18.31
N THR A 14 0.17 -2.02 19.20
CA THR A 14 -1.05 -2.54 19.85
C THR A 14 -2.22 -1.62 19.58
N ARG A 15 -3.39 -2.20 19.30
CA ARG A 15 -4.63 -1.46 19.17
C ARG A 15 -5.77 -2.14 19.91
N ARG A 16 -6.41 -1.37 20.79
CA ARG A 16 -7.57 -1.82 21.58
C ARG A 16 -8.76 -0.90 21.35
N TRP A 17 -9.94 -1.50 21.30
CA TRP A 17 -11.23 -0.80 21.31
C TRP A 17 -12.06 -1.35 22.46
N GLY A 18 -12.10 -0.64 23.60
CA GLY A 18 -12.69 -1.19 24.82
C GLY A 18 -12.03 -2.51 25.22
N GLY A 19 -12.80 -3.58 25.29
CA GLY A 19 -12.30 -4.92 25.61
C GLY A 19 -11.72 -5.70 24.42
N LEU A 20 -11.90 -5.23 23.18
CA LEU A 20 -11.38 -5.91 21.99
C LEU A 20 -9.92 -5.51 21.72
N VAL A 21 -9.03 -6.49 21.61
CA VAL A 21 -7.65 -6.31 21.18
C VAL A 21 -7.54 -6.69 19.70
N ALA A 22 -7.44 -5.68 18.84
CA ALA A 22 -7.33 -5.88 17.40
C ALA A 22 -5.90 -6.11 16.93
N LEU A 23 -4.90 -5.54 17.63
CA LEU A 23 -3.48 -5.82 17.45
C LEU A 23 -2.81 -5.91 18.81
N ASN A 24 -1.88 -6.83 18.95
CA ASN A 24 -1.17 -7.09 20.20
C ASN A 24 0.33 -7.26 19.94
N GLY A 25 1.08 -6.17 20.05
CA GLY A 25 2.55 -6.17 19.95
C GLY A 25 3.09 -6.50 18.56
N VAL A 26 2.41 -6.07 17.49
CA VAL A 26 2.84 -6.35 16.11
C VAL A 26 4.03 -5.49 15.75
N SER A 27 5.12 -6.13 15.27
CA SER A 27 6.32 -5.46 14.78
C SER A 27 6.64 -5.92 13.36
N LEU A 28 7.05 -4.97 12.49
CA LEU A 28 7.52 -5.25 11.13
C LEU A 28 8.47 -4.17 10.64
N ASP A 29 9.36 -4.56 9.74
CA ASP A 29 10.28 -3.67 9.02
C ASP A 29 10.03 -3.80 7.52
N MET A 30 10.01 -2.69 6.81
CA MET A 30 9.89 -2.64 5.36
C MET A 30 11.14 -2.01 4.77
N GLU A 31 11.82 -2.77 3.94
CA GLU A 31 13.08 -2.37 3.32
C GLU A 31 12.85 -1.87 1.89
N ARG A 32 13.69 -0.94 1.45
CA ARG A 32 13.72 -0.50 0.05
C ARG A 32 14.00 -1.69 -0.87
N GLY A 33 13.31 -1.74 -1.99
CA GLY A 33 13.51 -2.81 -2.96
C GLY A 33 12.85 -4.12 -2.61
N THR A 34 11.96 -4.15 -1.61
CA THR A 34 11.27 -5.37 -1.19
C THR A 34 9.75 -5.24 -1.23
N VAL A 35 9.08 -6.36 -1.44
CA VAL A 35 7.65 -6.56 -1.20
C VAL A 35 7.49 -7.35 0.09
N HIS A 36 6.91 -6.72 1.11
CA HIS A 36 6.55 -7.35 2.36
C HIS A 36 5.05 -7.64 2.35
N ALA A 37 4.67 -8.90 2.27
CA ALA A 37 3.27 -9.30 2.31
C ALA A 37 2.79 -9.51 3.75
N VAL A 38 1.58 -9.07 4.05
CA VAL A 38 0.86 -9.37 5.30
C VAL A 38 -0.36 -10.20 4.96
N ILE A 39 -0.37 -11.44 5.41
CA ILE A 39 -1.44 -12.40 5.21
C ILE A 39 -2.06 -12.81 6.54
N GLY A 40 -3.24 -13.40 6.50
CA GLY A 40 -3.94 -13.84 7.72
C GLY A 40 -5.43 -14.05 7.44
N THR A 41 -6.09 -14.74 8.35
CA THR A 41 -7.54 -14.97 8.28
C THR A 41 -8.33 -13.67 8.35
N ASN A 42 -9.62 -13.72 8.02
CA ASN A 42 -10.51 -12.58 8.21
C ASN A 42 -10.56 -12.21 9.70
N GLY A 43 -10.46 -10.94 10.01
CA GLY A 43 -10.39 -10.48 11.40
C GLY A 43 -9.01 -10.58 12.06
N ALA A 44 -7.96 -11.05 11.35
CA ALA A 44 -6.60 -11.17 11.90
C ALA A 44 -5.93 -9.84 12.26
N GLY A 45 -6.53 -8.68 11.90
CA GLY A 45 -5.99 -7.36 12.23
C GLY A 45 -5.25 -6.68 11.09
N LYS A 46 -5.16 -7.27 9.89
CA LYS A 46 -4.42 -6.73 8.73
C LYS A 46 -4.84 -5.29 8.37
N SER A 47 -6.14 -5.06 8.20
CA SER A 47 -6.66 -3.70 7.89
C SER A 47 -6.41 -2.72 9.04
N THR A 48 -6.44 -3.17 10.28
CA THR A 48 -6.07 -2.34 11.44
C THR A 48 -4.60 -1.95 11.38
N LEU A 49 -3.73 -2.89 11.05
CA LEU A 49 -2.29 -2.64 10.92
C LEU A 49 -2.00 -1.61 9.83
N ILE A 50 -2.54 -1.79 8.63
CA ILE A 50 -2.32 -0.85 7.51
C ILE A 50 -2.90 0.54 7.83
N ASN A 51 -4.03 0.63 8.56
CA ASN A 51 -4.62 1.88 9.01
C ASN A 51 -3.73 2.61 10.02
N ILE A 52 -3.05 1.89 10.92
CA ILE A 52 -2.09 2.49 11.84
C ILE A 52 -0.82 2.93 11.11
N LEU A 53 -0.27 2.10 10.24
CA LEU A 53 0.93 2.44 9.46
C LEU A 53 0.71 3.65 8.56
N SER A 54 -0.49 3.82 8.01
CA SER A 54 -0.83 4.99 7.20
C SER A 54 -1.17 6.24 8.01
N GLY A 55 -1.46 6.12 9.31
CA GLY A 55 -1.86 7.25 10.18
C GLY A 55 -3.34 7.59 10.10
N GLU A 56 -4.18 6.70 9.59
CA GLU A 56 -5.64 6.83 9.59
C GLU A 56 -6.20 6.67 11.01
N ILE A 57 -5.65 5.72 11.77
CA ILE A 57 -5.95 5.55 13.19
C ILE A 57 -4.66 5.54 14.02
N PRO A 58 -4.65 6.08 15.24
CA PRO A 58 -3.49 5.98 16.13
C PRO A 58 -3.39 4.59 16.74
N PRO A 59 -2.20 4.08 17.06
CA PRO A 59 -2.04 2.91 17.91
C PRO A 59 -2.45 3.22 19.35
N SER A 60 -2.78 2.21 20.15
CA SER A 60 -2.95 2.35 21.60
C SER A 60 -1.61 2.38 22.33
N SER A 61 -0.61 1.63 21.79
CA SER A 61 0.81 1.67 22.20
C SER A 61 1.68 1.21 21.04
N GLY A 62 2.99 1.39 21.15
CA GLY A 62 3.96 1.11 20.10
C GLY A 62 4.31 2.35 19.28
N GLN A 63 5.15 2.19 18.29
CA GLN A 63 5.69 3.29 17.49
C GLN A 63 5.68 2.97 16.00
N VAL A 64 5.55 4.01 15.18
CA VAL A 64 5.71 3.96 13.72
C VAL A 64 6.81 4.93 13.31
N GLU A 65 7.79 4.44 12.58
CA GLU A 65 8.87 5.24 11.99
C GLU A 65 8.74 5.21 10.47
N LEU A 66 8.84 6.37 9.84
CA LEU A 66 8.88 6.54 8.38
C LEU A 66 10.15 7.31 8.03
N LEU A 67 10.99 6.74 7.14
CA LEU A 67 12.26 7.34 6.72
C LEU A 67 13.14 7.79 7.90
N GLY A 68 13.23 6.97 8.94
CA GLY A 68 14.00 7.25 10.16
C GLY A 68 13.38 8.26 11.11
N GLN A 69 12.16 8.77 10.84
CA GLN A 69 11.47 9.71 11.72
C GLN A 69 10.30 9.01 12.43
N ASN A 70 10.15 9.28 13.74
CA ASN A 70 8.96 8.82 14.48
C ASN A 70 7.73 9.62 14.00
N VAL A 71 6.79 8.90 13.36
CA VAL A 71 5.57 9.47 12.80
C VAL A 71 4.31 9.03 13.55
N THR A 72 4.45 8.40 14.71
CA THR A 72 3.34 7.79 15.46
C THR A 72 2.17 8.75 15.65
N ALA A 73 2.45 10.00 16.02
CA ALA A 73 1.43 11.04 16.21
C ALA A 73 1.07 11.82 14.93
N TRP A 74 1.66 11.48 13.77
CA TRP A 74 1.36 12.22 12.54
C TRP A 74 0.05 11.75 11.92
N THR A 75 -0.71 12.72 11.43
CA THR A 75 -1.91 12.45 10.62
C THR A 75 -1.54 11.86 9.26
N GLN A 76 -2.46 11.15 8.66
CA GLN A 76 -2.31 10.54 7.34
C GLN A 76 -1.84 11.53 6.25
N PRO A 77 -2.39 12.75 6.10
CA PRO A 77 -1.90 13.70 5.10
C PRO A 77 -0.44 14.12 5.33
N ARG A 78 0.02 14.16 6.59
CA ARG A 78 1.41 14.47 6.90
C ARG A 78 2.34 13.32 6.52
N ARG A 79 1.95 12.06 6.77
CA ARG A 79 2.72 10.89 6.32
C ARG A 79 2.76 10.77 4.81
N ALA A 80 1.64 11.09 4.13
CA ALA A 80 1.59 11.09 2.67
C ALA A 80 2.59 12.09 2.06
N ARG A 81 2.66 13.32 2.60
CA ARG A 81 3.65 14.33 2.18
C ARG A 81 5.09 13.91 2.49
N ALA A 82 5.30 13.10 3.50
CA ALA A 82 6.61 12.57 3.86
C ALA A 82 7.05 11.38 3.02
N GLY A 83 6.23 10.91 2.08
CA GLY A 83 6.61 9.85 1.14
C GLY A 83 5.93 8.51 1.34
N LEU A 84 4.75 8.48 1.99
CA LEU A 84 3.94 7.26 2.13
C LEU A 84 2.74 7.32 1.20
N GLY A 85 2.65 6.41 0.22
CA GLY A 85 1.49 6.20 -0.63
C GLY A 85 0.61 5.08 -0.09
N ARG A 86 -0.71 5.21 -0.23
CA ARG A 86 -1.65 4.17 0.16
C ARG A 86 -2.77 4.02 -0.86
N SER A 87 -3.04 2.78 -1.29
CA SER A 87 -4.29 2.42 -1.95
C SER A 87 -5.34 2.03 -0.91
N TYR A 88 -6.61 2.13 -1.28
CA TYR A 88 -7.72 1.80 -0.40
C TYR A 88 -8.54 0.65 -0.99
N GLN A 89 -9.16 -0.13 -0.11
CA GLN A 89 -10.07 -1.21 -0.50
C GLN A 89 -11.31 -0.69 -1.27
N ARG A 90 -11.76 0.54 -0.98
CA ARG A 90 -12.82 1.23 -1.74
C ARG A 90 -12.22 2.12 -2.80
N ASN A 91 -12.76 2.06 -4.02
CA ASN A 91 -12.31 2.89 -5.13
C ASN A 91 -12.35 4.37 -4.75
N THR A 92 -11.19 5.02 -4.79
CA THR A 92 -11.03 6.46 -4.51
C THR A 92 -10.92 7.29 -5.77
N ILE A 93 -11.22 6.68 -6.94
CA ILE A 93 -11.19 7.34 -8.24
C ILE A 93 -12.42 8.27 -8.42
N TYR A 94 -12.25 9.32 -9.18
CA TYR A 94 -13.34 10.18 -9.66
C TYR A 94 -13.80 9.67 -11.03
N PRO A 95 -14.98 9.01 -11.12
CA PRO A 95 -15.38 8.30 -12.35
C PRO A 95 -15.60 9.19 -13.55
N SER A 96 -16.02 10.45 -13.32
CA SER A 96 -16.25 11.47 -14.36
C SER A 96 -14.97 12.12 -14.87
N PHE A 97 -13.88 12.01 -14.12
CA PHE A 97 -12.57 12.53 -14.50
C PHE A 97 -11.84 11.54 -15.40
N THR A 98 -10.99 12.04 -16.26
CA THR A 98 -10.06 11.20 -17.04
C THR A 98 -9.00 10.55 -16.15
N VAL A 99 -8.29 9.55 -16.68
CA VAL A 99 -7.12 8.96 -16.02
C VAL A 99 -6.11 10.05 -15.64
N LEU A 100 -5.79 10.93 -16.59
CA LEU A 100 -4.85 12.02 -16.38
C LEU A 100 -5.30 12.98 -15.28
N GLU A 101 -6.57 13.37 -15.26
CA GLU A 101 -7.12 14.27 -14.24
C GLU A 101 -7.10 13.67 -12.84
N ASN A 102 -7.41 12.37 -12.70
CA ASN A 102 -7.29 11.65 -11.43
C ASN A 102 -5.84 11.67 -10.90
N CYS A 103 -4.87 11.32 -11.76
CA CYS A 103 -3.46 11.34 -11.40
C CYS A 103 -2.96 12.75 -11.07
N ARG A 104 -3.41 13.76 -11.83
CA ARG A 104 -3.05 15.17 -11.61
C ARG A 104 -3.57 15.69 -10.27
N LEU A 105 -4.80 15.35 -9.92
CA LEU A 105 -5.38 15.72 -8.62
C LEU A 105 -4.55 15.14 -7.46
N ALA A 106 -4.13 13.88 -7.58
CA ALA A 106 -3.25 13.25 -6.60
C ALA A 106 -1.88 13.95 -6.53
N ALA A 107 -1.27 14.29 -7.67
CA ALA A 107 0.00 15.00 -7.72
C ALA A 107 -0.05 16.38 -7.05
N GLN A 108 -1.17 17.08 -7.14
CA GLN A 108 -1.36 18.40 -6.51
C GLN A 108 -1.36 18.31 -4.97
N ALA A 109 -1.79 17.20 -4.39
CA ALA A 109 -1.79 17.03 -2.94
C ALA A 109 -0.39 17.12 -2.30
N ARG A 110 0.66 16.91 -3.09
CA ARG A 110 2.06 17.04 -2.64
C ARG A 110 2.56 18.47 -2.58
N THR A 111 2.05 19.33 -3.43
CA THR A 111 2.49 20.73 -3.54
C THR A 111 1.40 21.66 -3.03
N PRO A 112 1.23 21.83 -1.72
CA PRO A 112 0.27 22.79 -1.22
C PRO A 112 0.75 24.19 -1.60
N THR A 113 0.12 24.77 -2.60
CA THR A 113 0.26 26.20 -2.93
C THR A 113 -1.00 26.90 -2.41
N PRO A 114 -1.05 27.30 -1.10
CA PRO A 114 -2.26 27.86 -0.47
C PRO A 114 -2.79 29.12 -1.16
N TRP A 115 -1.94 29.79 -1.94
CA TRP A 115 -2.22 31.07 -2.62
C TRP A 115 -2.44 30.91 -4.13
N ALA A 116 -2.58 29.68 -4.66
CA ALA A 116 -2.69 29.43 -6.10
C ALA A 116 -4.15 29.28 -6.58
N TRP A 117 -5.14 29.74 -5.84
CA TRP A 117 -6.55 29.70 -6.24
C TRP A 117 -6.85 30.40 -7.57
N TRP A 118 -6.00 31.37 -7.94
CA TRP A 118 -6.10 32.16 -9.17
C TRP A 118 -5.39 31.53 -10.37
N ARG A 119 -4.63 30.46 -10.16
CA ARG A 119 -3.91 29.77 -11.24
C ARG A 119 -4.74 28.59 -11.72
N ASP A 120 -4.91 28.51 -13.03
CA ASP A 120 -5.45 27.34 -13.68
C ASP A 120 -4.60 26.13 -13.31
N ALA A 121 -5.23 25.17 -12.63
CA ALA A 121 -4.56 23.95 -12.19
C ALA A 121 -4.03 23.12 -13.37
N GLN A 122 -4.61 23.25 -14.56
CA GLN A 122 -4.16 22.60 -15.79
C GLN A 122 -2.82 23.16 -16.30
N ARG A 123 -2.44 24.35 -15.88
CA ARG A 123 -1.17 25.01 -16.26
C ARG A 123 -0.02 24.68 -15.29
N CYS A 124 -0.23 23.83 -14.30
CA CYS A 124 0.85 23.38 -13.41
C CYS A 124 1.64 22.24 -14.09
N GLU A 125 2.70 22.61 -14.83
CA GLU A 125 3.54 21.65 -15.58
C GLU A 125 4.07 20.52 -14.69
N ALA A 126 4.46 20.82 -13.45
CA ALA A 126 5.00 19.82 -12.52
C ALA A 126 3.97 18.74 -12.15
N SER A 127 2.70 19.14 -11.88
CA SER A 127 1.64 18.17 -11.57
C SER A 127 1.21 17.40 -12.81
N MET A 128 1.25 18.03 -13.99
CA MET A 128 0.94 17.37 -15.25
C MET A 128 1.99 16.32 -15.60
N ALA A 129 3.28 16.68 -15.51
CA ALA A 129 4.39 15.74 -15.76
C ALA A 129 4.36 14.56 -14.78
N ALA A 130 4.11 14.82 -13.48
CA ALA A 130 3.96 13.76 -12.48
C ALA A 130 2.77 12.83 -12.78
N ALA A 131 1.64 13.38 -13.22
CA ALA A 131 0.46 12.62 -13.59
C ALA A 131 0.72 11.72 -14.81
N GLN A 132 1.32 12.23 -15.86
CA GLN A 132 1.67 11.46 -17.06
C GLN A 132 2.67 10.34 -16.73
N ALA A 133 3.74 10.67 -15.99
CA ALA A 133 4.74 9.68 -15.59
C ALA A 133 4.14 8.57 -14.71
N SER A 134 3.25 8.90 -13.77
CA SER A 134 2.61 7.92 -12.89
C SER A 134 1.63 7.03 -13.64
N ALA A 135 0.83 7.59 -14.56
CA ALA A 135 -0.07 6.83 -15.41
C ALA A 135 0.70 5.86 -16.33
N ALA A 136 1.79 6.31 -16.95
CA ALA A 136 2.66 5.48 -17.79
C ALA A 136 3.29 4.33 -16.97
N ARG A 137 3.81 4.61 -15.77
CA ARG A 137 4.35 3.57 -14.87
C ARG A 137 3.31 2.53 -14.46
N ALA A 138 2.05 2.91 -14.37
CA ALA A 138 0.94 1.99 -14.09
C ALA A 138 0.37 1.29 -15.34
N GLY A 139 0.96 1.51 -16.53
CA GLY A 139 0.51 0.91 -17.79
C GLY A 139 -0.79 1.50 -18.33
N LEU A 140 -1.06 2.80 -18.05
CA LEU A 140 -2.26 3.52 -18.48
C LEU A 140 -1.97 4.66 -19.47
N ASP A 141 -0.78 4.70 -20.07
CA ASP A 141 -0.34 5.74 -21.01
C ASP A 141 -1.25 5.86 -22.23
N GLY A 142 -1.76 4.76 -22.75
CA GLY A 142 -2.73 4.75 -23.85
C GLY A 142 -4.17 5.14 -23.48
N LEU A 143 -4.44 5.47 -22.21
CA LEU A 143 -5.79 5.69 -21.68
C LEU A 143 -5.94 7.04 -20.97
N LEU A 144 -5.00 7.97 -21.14
CA LEU A 144 -4.92 9.23 -20.39
C LEU A 144 -6.21 10.06 -20.45
N ASP A 145 -6.82 10.15 -21.63
CA ASP A 145 -8.04 10.94 -21.86
C ASP A 145 -9.34 10.15 -21.61
N ARG A 146 -9.21 8.87 -21.24
CA ARG A 146 -10.39 8.02 -21.00
C ARG A 146 -11.00 8.34 -19.63
N PRO A 147 -12.34 8.55 -19.54
CA PRO A 147 -13.02 8.68 -18.26
C PRO A 147 -12.80 7.45 -17.37
N ALA A 148 -12.44 7.66 -16.11
CA ALA A 148 -12.10 6.58 -15.18
C ALA A 148 -13.28 5.61 -14.94
N GLY A 149 -14.51 6.10 -15.06
CA GLY A 149 -15.72 5.27 -14.97
C GLY A 149 -15.81 4.16 -16.02
N LEU A 150 -15.19 4.36 -17.19
CA LEU A 150 -15.20 3.43 -18.35
C LEU A 150 -14.03 2.45 -18.35
N LEU A 151 -13.17 2.47 -17.35
CA LEU A 151 -12.07 1.52 -17.18
C LEU A 151 -12.59 0.16 -16.71
N SER A 152 -11.89 -0.93 -17.11
CA SER A 152 -12.10 -2.25 -16.51
C SER A 152 -11.75 -2.25 -15.02
N HIS A 153 -12.11 -3.31 -14.31
CA HIS A 153 -11.80 -3.42 -12.88
C HIS A 153 -10.29 -3.36 -12.63
N GLY A 154 -9.51 -4.14 -13.36
CA GLY A 154 -8.05 -4.11 -13.27
C GLY A 154 -7.45 -2.76 -13.63
N GLN A 155 -7.96 -2.08 -14.67
CA GLN A 155 -7.50 -0.73 -15.03
C GLN A 155 -7.82 0.30 -13.94
N LYS A 156 -8.96 0.18 -13.24
CA LYS A 156 -9.28 1.02 -12.08
C LYS A 156 -8.28 0.82 -10.95
N ARG A 157 -7.88 -0.41 -10.67
CA ARG A 157 -6.83 -0.71 -9.68
C ARG A 157 -5.46 -0.18 -10.10
N GLN A 158 -5.11 -0.28 -11.39
CA GLN A 158 -3.91 0.36 -11.93
C GLN A 158 -3.97 1.89 -11.75
N LEU A 159 -5.14 2.51 -11.97
CA LEU A 159 -5.31 3.95 -11.74
C LEU A 159 -5.13 4.34 -10.26
N GLU A 160 -5.62 3.56 -9.32
CA GLU A 160 -5.39 3.79 -7.89
C GLU A 160 -3.89 3.76 -7.55
N ILE A 161 -3.14 2.81 -8.11
CA ILE A 161 -1.68 2.77 -7.97
C ILE A 161 -1.04 3.99 -8.65
N ALA A 162 -1.48 4.37 -9.85
CA ALA A 162 -0.99 5.56 -10.53
C ALA A 162 -1.20 6.82 -9.70
N MET A 163 -2.37 7.00 -9.08
CA MET A 163 -2.64 8.11 -8.17
C MET A 163 -1.71 8.10 -6.95
N CYS A 164 -1.44 6.92 -6.37
CA CYS A 164 -0.43 6.81 -5.31
C CYS A 164 0.95 7.23 -5.81
N LEU A 165 1.39 6.74 -6.96
CA LEU A 165 2.68 7.06 -7.57
C LEU A 165 2.82 8.55 -7.92
N ALA A 166 1.72 9.23 -8.28
CA ALA A 166 1.70 10.66 -8.58
C ALA A 166 2.12 11.52 -7.38
N THR A 167 1.96 11.02 -6.15
CA THR A 167 2.48 11.66 -4.94
C THR A 167 3.97 11.40 -4.71
N GLN A 168 4.65 10.65 -5.59
CA GLN A 168 6.07 10.29 -5.51
C GLN A 168 6.46 9.68 -4.15
N PRO A 169 5.82 8.61 -3.71
CA PRO A 169 6.11 7.97 -2.43
C PRO A 169 7.43 7.22 -2.48
N GLN A 170 7.98 6.88 -1.30
CA GLN A 170 9.07 5.91 -1.15
C GLN A 170 8.55 4.59 -0.57
N VAL A 171 7.41 4.64 0.10
CA VAL A 171 6.70 3.50 0.69
C VAL A 171 5.30 3.41 0.09
N LEU A 172 4.90 2.23 -0.35
CA LEU A 172 3.55 1.94 -0.84
C LEU A 172 2.86 0.95 0.10
N LEU A 173 1.67 1.30 0.56
CA LEU A 173 0.79 0.41 1.31
C LEU A 173 -0.40 0.05 0.41
N LEU A 174 -0.47 -1.22 0.00
CA LEU A 174 -1.47 -1.72 -0.93
C LEU A 174 -2.40 -2.72 -0.23
N ASP A 175 -3.69 -2.42 -0.21
CA ASP A 175 -4.70 -3.20 0.48
C ASP A 175 -5.56 -3.95 -0.56
N GLU A 176 -5.32 -5.25 -0.71
CA GLU A 176 -5.98 -6.17 -1.63
C GLU A 176 -6.01 -5.68 -3.09
N PRO A 177 -4.86 -5.30 -3.69
CA PRO A 177 -4.84 -4.75 -5.04
C PRO A 177 -5.21 -5.78 -6.12
N LEU A 178 -5.18 -7.08 -5.82
CA LEU A 178 -5.54 -8.17 -6.74
C LEU A 178 -7.01 -8.59 -6.66
N ALA A 179 -7.75 -8.08 -5.66
CA ALA A 179 -9.12 -8.51 -5.42
C ALA A 179 -10.04 -8.30 -6.64
N GLY A 180 -10.74 -9.37 -7.05
CA GLY A 180 -11.70 -9.34 -8.15
C GLY A 180 -11.10 -9.27 -9.57
N MET A 181 -9.79 -9.48 -9.71
CA MET A 181 -9.11 -9.55 -11.00
C MET A 181 -9.21 -10.95 -11.64
N GLY A 182 -9.30 -11.00 -12.96
CA GLY A 182 -9.08 -12.21 -13.71
C GLY A 182 -7.58 -12.54 -13.84
N ALA A 183 -7.25 -13.75 -14.28
CA ALA A 183 -5.86 -14.24 -14.35
C ALA A 183 -4.92 -13.30 -15.13
N GLU A 184 -5.34 -12.78 -16.29
CA GLU A 184 -4.52 -11.86 -17.08
C GLU A 184 -4.30 -10.50 -16.39
N GLU A 185 -5.32 -9.98 -15.68
CA GLU A 185 -5.20 -8.73 -14.93
C GLU A 185 -4.26 -8.91 -13.73
N THR A 186 -4.36 -10.05 -13.03
CA THR A 186 -3.45 -10.44 -11.95
C THR A 186 -2.00 -10.49 -12.43
N GLU A 187 -1.72 -11.15 -13.56
CA GLU A 187 -0.37 -11.21 -14.13
C GLU A 187 0.18 -9.82 -14.45
N ARG A 188 -0.63 -8.96 -15.04
CA ARG A 188 -0.23 -7.56 -15.32
C ARG A 188 0.07 -6.79 -14.03
N MET A 189 -0.75 -6.98 -13.00
CA MET A 189 -0.55 -6.33 -11.71
C MET A 189 0.71 -6.83 -11.00
N LEU A 190 0.96 -8.14 -10.98
CA LEU A 190 2.17 -8.72 -10.41
C LEU A 190 3.43 -8.19 -11.10
N LYS A 191 3.39 -8.06 -12.44
CA LYS A 191 4.49 -7.46 -13.20
C LYS A 191 4.71 -6.00 -12.80
N LEU A 192 3.65 -5.21 -12.71
CA LEU A 192 3.72 -3.82 -12.24
C LEU A 192 4.35 -3.73 -10.85
N LEU A 193 3.91 -4.54 -9.89
CA LEU A 193 4.45 -4.55 -8.54
C LEU A 193 5.94 -4.94 -8.52
N ALA A 194 6.35 -5.92 -9.35
CA ALA A 194 7.75 -6.31 -9.49
C ALA A 194 8.63 -5.17 -10.04
N GLU A 195 8.12 -4.38 -10.98
CA GLU A 195 8.82 -3.21 -11.50
C GLU A 195 8.91 -2.09 -10.44
N LEU A 196 7.81 -1.83 -9.71
CA LEU A 196 7.76 -0.82 -8.66
C LEU A 196 8.66 -1.14 -7.47
N LYS A 197 8.82 -2.42 -7.14
CA LYS A 197 9.70 -2.93 -6.08
C LYS A 197 11.11 -2.34 -6.15
N SER A 198 11.68 -2.21 -7.34
CA SER A 198 13.07 -1.73 -7.54
C SER A 198 13.34 -0.34 -6.91
N SER A 199 12.31 0.47 -6.71
CA SER A 199 12.43 1.87 -6.24
C SER A 199 11.63 2.17 -4.95
N HIS A 200 10.80 1.23 -4.48
CA HIS A 200 9.92 1.42 -3.33
C HIS A 200 10.08 0.29 -2.31
N ALA A 201 9.67 0.56 -1.06
CA ALA A 201 9.25 -0.48 -0.13
C ALA A 201 7.74 -0.68 -0.30
N ILE A 202 7.29 -1.91 -0.53
CA ILE A 202 5.86 -2.22 -0.78
C ILE A 202 5.33 -3.10 0.35
N LEU A 203 4.30 -2.65 1.07
CA LEU A 203 3.47 -3.51 1.90
C LEU A 203 2.29 -3.98 1.08
N LEU A 204 2.09 -5.28 1.01
CA LEU A 204 1.01 -5.93 0.30
C LEU A 204 0.12 -6.68 1.29
N VAL A 205 -1.10 -6.23 1.52
CA VAL A 205 -2.11 -7.03 2.24
C VAL A 205 -2.88 -7.81 1.20
N GLU A 206 -2.83 -9.14 1.27
CA GLU A 206 -3.48 -10.02 0.29
C GLU A 206 -3.97 -11.32 0.93
N HIS A 207 -4.87 -11.97 0.23
CA HIS A 207 -5.40 -13.29 0.59
C HIS A 207 -5.15 -14.34 -0.51
N ASP A 208 -4.74 -13.93 -1.70
CA ASP A 208 -4.30 -14.84 -2.77
C ASP A 208 -2.86 -15.31 -2.46
N MET A 209 -2.77 -16.52 -1.92
CA MET A 209 -1.49 -17.11 -1.50
C MET A 209 -0.55 -17.36 -2.67
N ASP A 210 -1.07 -17.78 -3.83
CA ASP A 210 -0.24 -18.05 -5.00
C ASP A 210 0.42 -16.77 -5.51
N ALA A 211 -0.35 -15.68 -5.59
CA ALA A 211 0.18 -14.37 -5.95
C ALA A 211 1.21 -13.86 -4.92
N VAL A 212 0.93 -14.01 -3.63
CA VAL A 212 1.84 -13.59 -2.54
C VAL A 212 3.16 -14.34 -2.63
N PHE A 213 3.14 -15.67 -2.74
CA PHE A 213 4.37 -16.48 -2.81
C PHE A 213 5.22 -16.21 -4.06
N ARG A 214 4.64 -15.65 -5.10
CA ARG A 214 5.34 -15.29 -6.34
C ARG A 214 6.07 -13.97 -6.26
N ILE A 215 5.59 -13.01 -5.45
CA ILE A 215 6.11 -11.65 -5.49
C ILE A 215 6.77 -11.19 -4.19
N ALA A 216 6.38 -11.75 -3.04
CA ALA A 216 6.87 -11.32 -1.74
C ALA A 216 8.31 -11.75 -1.49
N ASP A 217 9.11 -10.85 -0.90
CA ASP A 217 10.45 -11.16 -0.36
C ASP A 217 10.37 -11.54 1.12
N CYS A 218 9.39 -10.98 1.82
CA CYS A 218 9.07 -11.27 3.21
C CYS A 218 7.56 -11.43 3.36
N ILE A 219 7.13 -12.39 4.17
CA ILE A 219 5.72 -12.62 4.49
C ILE A 219 5.56 -12.61 6.00
N THR A 220 4.62 -11.82 6.49
CA THR A 220 4.15 -11.83 7.88
C THR A 220 2.76 -12.42 7.94
N VAL A 221 2.60 -13.46 8.75
CA VAL A 221 1.33 -14.16 8.97
C VAL A 221 0.70 -13.70 10.27
N MET A 222 -0.54 -13.23 10.20
CA MET A 222 -1.27 -12.72 11.36
C MET A 222 -2.49 -13.58 11.68
N VAL A 223 -2.69 -13.83 12.98
CA VAL A 223 -3.89 -14.50 13.51
C VAL A 223 -4.30 -13.79 14.79
N ASN A 224 -5.57 -13.43 14.92
CA ASN A 224 -6.15 -12.82 16.13
C ASN A 224 -5.33 -11.62 16.66
N GLY A 225 -4.84 -10.77 15.76
CA GLY A 225 -4.08 -9.55 16.12
C GLY A 225 -2.63 -9.78 16.50
N THR A 226 -2.10 -10.99 16.34
CA THR A 226 -0.69 -11.33 16.63
C THR A 226 0.01 -11.85 15.38
N VAL A 227 1.34 -11.70 15.34
CA VAL A 227 2.18 -12.32 14.32
C VAL A 227 2.53 -13.73 14.79
N ILE A 228 2.21 -14.74 13.99
CA ILE A 228 2.55 -16.14 14.26
C ILE A 228 3.81 -16.59 13.51
N ALA A 229 4.09 -15.99 12.35
CA ALA A 229 5.31 -16.24 11.58
C ALA A 229 5.68 -15.00 10.77
N SER A 230 6.97 -14.74 10.59
CA SER A 230 7.48 -13.70 9.70
C SER A 230 8.82 -14.11 9.13
N GLY A 231 9.00 -14.02 7.81
CA GLY A 231 10.25 -14.41 7.14
C GLY A 231 10.09 -14.58 5.64
N THR A 232 11.04 -15.28 5.02
CA THR A 232 10.99 -15.58 3.59
C THR A 232 9.78 -16.44 3.22
N PRO A 233 9.33 -16.41 1.95
CA PRO A 233 8.24 -17.27 1.48
C PRO A 233 8.45 -18.74 1.82
N ASP A 234 9.67 -19.26 1.67
CA ASP A 234 9.98 -20.66 1.97
C ASP A 234 9.89 -20.97 3.47
N PHE A 235 10.33 -20.04 4.33
CA PHE A 235 10.19 -20.18 5.77
C PHE A 235 8.72 -20.26 6.18
N VAL A 236 7.90 -19.35 5.67
CA VAL A 236 6.46 -19.29 5.98
C VAL A 236 5.71 -20.52 5.46
N ARG A 237 6.02 -20.99 4.25
CA ARG A 237 5.42 -22.19 3.65
C ARG A 237 5.68 -23.45 4.47
N ASN A 238 6.84 -23.54 5.10
CA ASN A 238 7.26 -24.70 5.89
C ASN A 238 6.93 -24.59 7.38
N SER A 239 6.38 -23.46 7.86
CA SER A 239 5.99 -23.25 9.25
C SER A 239 4.81 -24.13 9.63
N ALA A 240 4.96 -24.93 10.68
CA ALA A 240 3.89 -25.78 11.23
C ALA A 240 2.73 -24.92 11.77
N GLU A 241 3.03 -23.79 12.43
CA GLU A 241 2.03 -22.87 12.97
C GLU A 241 1.17 -22.26 11.86
N VAL A 242 1.78 -21.89 10.72
CA VAL A 242 1.06 -21.36 9.56
C VAL A 242 0.16 -22.42 8.96
N ARG A 243 0.64 -23.68 8.84
CA ARG A 243 -0.18 -24.78 8.31
C ARG A 243 -1.39 -25.03 9.18
N LEU A 244 -1.23 -25.09 10.51
CA LEU A 244 -2.36 -25.24 11.43
C LEU A 244 -3.36 -24.09 11.33
N ALA A 245 -2.89 -22.84 11.21
CA ALA A 245 -3.75 -21.67 11.15
C ALA A 245 -4.57 -21.56 9.85
N TYR A 246 -4.04 -22.07 8.73
CA TYR A 246 -4.65 -21.95 7.40
C TYR A 246 -5.30 -23.22 6.88
N LEU A 247 -4.78 -24.40 7.22
CA LEU A 247 -5.26 -25.68 6.66
C LEU A 247 -6.24 -26.38 7.61
N GLY A 248 -6.31 -25.95 8.88
CA GLY A 248 -7.05 -26.70 9.88
C GLY A 248 -6.48 -28.12 10.05
N ASP A 249 -6.78 -28.79 11.16
CA ASP A 249 -6.55 -30.23 11.29
C ASP A 249 -7.45 -30.98 10.30
N HIS A 250 -6.88 -31.40 9.16
CA HIS A 250 -7.45 -32.42 8.29
C HIS A 250 -6.65 -33.69 8.41
#